data_e2c46b0876ea0e02f65217d388d961fd
#
_entry.id   e2c46b0876ea0e02f65217d388d961fd
#
_cell.length_a   1.000
_cell.length_b   1.000
_cell.length_c   1.000
_cell.angle_alpha   90.00
_cell.angle_beta   90.00
_cell.angle_gamma   90.00
#
_symmetry.space_group_name_H-M   'P 1'
#
loop_
_entity.id
_entity.type
_entity.pdbx_description
1 polymer ?
#
loop_
_entity_poly.entity_id
_entity_poly.type
_entity_poly.pdbx_seq_one_letter_code
_entity_poly.pdbx_strand_id
1 'polypeptide(L)'
;MIHSTRLVTRLSIGARALGPGRIQIQVPGRPNFCTSVAYQKGLSESKPGKKVSTQPTNLLEIINQQILASGPNSVPIWMKLCLHHPTLGYYSRTDRSNKADPFGKQGDFITSPEISQVFGELIAIWLISRWQAAGCPERARIIELGPGRGTLMADIVRTFKSIKAFNDVDFSIHFIENSQFMRDLQEQKLSPFNDLNGKVCWFDRIEQVGKVDDQWTMVIGHEFFDALPVHIFQKTPMGFREVMIDINNADMSPTDKSLRFALSPGPTLASKMLISDEHQKLPVGAKLEISPSADQIAGQISQLLKSDAGGTGLIVDYGADHHFAHSLRGFYQHQIVDPLSRPGLTDITANVDFASLKRAMYPNIQTYGPITQRQFLLSMGIEVRTKRLNQSSSSTEDSSQRLISPLGMGEQYKFLGFENSPGHLSSTEAPREVYPFIAAKGP
;
A
#
# COMPACT_ATOMS: atom_id res chain seq x y z
N MET A 1 2.41 -27.18 48.93
CA MET A 1 0.97 -27.46 49.04
C MET A 1 0.28 -26.17 48.63
N ILE A 2 -0.36 -26.09 47.52
CA ILE A 2 -1.59 -26.56 46.93
C ILE A 2 -1.48 -26.41 45.40
N HIS A 3 -1.69 -27.50 44.71
CA HIS A 3 -1.85 -27.56 43.25
C HIS A 3 -3.18 -26.92 42.86
N SER A 4 -3.17 -26.13 41.77
CA SER A 4 -4.37 -25.72 41.05
C SER A 4 -4.23 -26.12 39.57
N THR A 5 -4.78 -27.27 39.28
CA THR A 5 -4.92 -27.83 37.93
C THR A 5 -6.05 -27.09 37.19
N ARG A 6 -5.77 -26.38 36.11
CA ARG A 6 -6.82 -25.85 35.19
C ARG A 6 -7.13 -26.88 34.12
N LEU A 7 -8.35 -27.45 34.21
CA LEU A 7 -8.98 -28.23 33.16
C LEU A 7 -9.33 -27.31 31.96
N VAL A 8 -8.76 -27.59 30.79
CA VAL A 8 -9.19 -27.01 29.53
C VAL A 8 -10.19 -27.97 28.91
N THR A 9 -11.48 -27.65 29.00
CA THR A 9 -12.56 -28.40 28.34
C THR A 9 -12.65 -27.93 26.87
N ARG A 10 -12.24 -28.77 25.93
CA ARG A 10 -12.54 -28.58 24.50
C ARG A 10 -13.99 -28.96 24.24
N LEU A 11 -14.81 -27.99 23.87
CA LEU A 11 -16.15 -28.20 23.33
C LEU A 11 -16.02 -28.59 21.85
N SER A 12 -16.30 -29.83 21.50
CA SER A 12 -16.48 -30.29 20.10
C SER A 12 -17.95 -30.10 19.72
N ILE A 13 -18.22 -29.24 18.75
CA ILE A 13 -19.54 -29.06 18.16
C ILE A 13 -19.64 -30.01 16.96
N GLY A 14 -20.49 -31.05 17.07
CA GLY A 14 -20.77 -31.97 15.99
C GLY A 14 -21.97 -31.53 15.17
N ALA A 15 -21.82 -31.31 13.89
CA ALA A 15 -22.92 -31.07 12.95
C ALA A 15 -23.14 -32.35 12.11
N ARG A 16 -24.36 -32.89 12.05
CA ARG A 16 -24.80 -33.95 11.12
C ARG A 16 -25.76 -33.37 10.10
N ALA A 17 -25.45 -33.56 8.83
CA ALA A 17 -26.33 -33.19 7.72
C ALA A 17 -27.36 -34.31 7.48
N LEU A 18 -28.64 -33.94 7.50
CA LEU A 18 -29.73 -34.81 7.15
C LEU A 18 -30.52 -34.21 5.98
N GLY A 19 -30.15 -34.55 4.74
CA GLY A 19 -30.90 -34.27 3.53
C GLY A 19 -31.10 -32.74 3.19
N PRO A 20 -31.57 -32.42 1.99
CA PRO A 20 -31.66 -31.01 1.57
C PRO A 20 -32.66 -30.23 2.39
N GLY A 21 -32.16 -29.28 3.17
CA GLY A 21 -32.96 -28.24 3.83
C GLY A 21 -33.11 -28.30 5.35
N ARG A 22 -32.37 -29.13 6.09
CA ARG A 22 -32.43 -29.13 7.57
C ARG A 22 -31.04 -29.21 8.21
N ILE A 23 -30.75 -28.24 9.04
CA ILE A 23 -29.57 -28.25 9.92
C ILE A 23 -30.05 -28.33 11.36
N GLN A 24 -29.59 -29.33 12.10
CA GLN A 24 -29.85 -29.48 13.52
C GLN A 24 -28.59 -29.16 14.31
N ILE A 25 -28.65 -28.14 15.16
CA ILE A 25 -27.55 -27.76 16.07
C ILE A 25 -27.88 -28.33 17.44
N GLN A 26 -27.03 -29.22 17.97
CA GLN A 26 -27.18 -29.83 19.27
C GLN A 26 -26.22 -29.12 20.27
N VAL A 27 -26.83 -28.47 21.28
CA VAL A 27 -26.10 -27.84 22.38
C VAL A 27 -26.31 -28.71 23.62
N PRO A 28 -25.22 -29.19 24.28
CA PRO A 28 -25.38 -30.02 25.48
C PRO A 28 -26.00 -29.21 26.64
N GLY A 29 -27.08 -29.72 27.23
CA GLY A 29 -27.65 -29.23 28.50
C GLY A 29 -28.98 -28.47 28.43
N ARG A 30 -29.70 -28.46 27.29
CA ARG A 30 -31.07 -27.94 27.24
C ARG A 30 -32.02 -28.89 26.47
N PRO A 31 -33.30 -29.02 26.91
CA PRO A 31 -34.28 -29.83 26.19
C PRO A 31 -34.65 -29.22 24.83
N ASN A 32 -34.93 -30.10 23.85
CA ASN A 32 -35.19 -29.78 22.46
C ASN A 32 -36.37 -28.81 22.26
N PHE A 33 -36.09 -27.64 21.73
CA PHE A 33 -37.09 -26.77 21.11
C PHE A 33 -37.03 -26.89 19.61
N CYS A 34 -38.03 -27.51 19.00
CA CYS A 34 -38.21 -27.57 17.56
C CYS A 34 -39.13 -26.43 17.14
N THR A 35 -38.61 -25.38 16.51
CA THR A 35 -39.44 -24.37 15.83
C THR A 35 -39.48 -24.69 14.35
N SER A 36 -40.59 -25.26 13.89
CA SER A 36 -40.88 -25.41 12.48
C SER A 36 -41.49 -24.10 11.94
N VAL A 37 -40.77 -23.40 11.09
CA VAL A 37 -41.34 -22.31 10.28
C VAL A 37 -41.92 -22.92 9.01
N ALA A 38 -43.24 -23.01 8.95
CA ALA A 38 -43.95 -23.45 7.76
C ALA A 38 -44.03 -22.29 6.75
N TYR A 39 -43.42 -22.49 5.59
CA TYR A 39 -43.59 -21.58 4.44
C TYR A 39 -44.84 -21.98 3.67
N GLN A 40 -45.90 -21.18 3.80
CA GLN A 40 -47.09 -21.33 2.98
C GLN A 40 -46.83 -20.88 1.53
N LYS A 41 -46.93 -21.82 0.59
CA LYS A 41 -47.03 -21.51 -0.84
C LYS A 41 -48.40 -20.93 -1.15
N GLY A 42 -48.48 -19.64 -1.37
CA GLY A 42 -49.60 -18.98 -2.03
C GLY A 42 -49.33 -18.89 -3.53
N LEU A 43 -50.01 -19.66 -4.34
CA LEU A 43 -50.02 -19.53 -5.79
C LEU A 43 -50.89 -18.35 -6.18
N SER A 44 -50.34 -17.31 -6.78
CA SER A 44 -51.06 -16.43 -7.71
C SER A 44 -50.16 -16.20 -8.93
N GLU A 45 -50.57 -16.74 -10.05
CA GLU A 45 -49.95 -16.47 -11.36
C GLU A 45 -50.21 -14.99 -11.73
N SER A 46 -49.15 -14.18 -11.71
CA SER A 46 -49.11 -12.88 -12.39
C SER A 46 -48.01 -12.91 -13.44
N LYS A 47 -48.34 -12.41 -14.62
CA LYS A 47 -47.55 -12.34 -15.87
C LYS A 47 -46.09 -11.92 -15.60
N PRO A 48 -45.10 -12.39 -16.41
CA PRO A 48 -43.70 -12.06 -16.19
C PRO A 48 -43.44 -10.59 -16.50
N GLY A 49 -43.44 -9.76 -15.46
CA GLY A 49 -42.88 -8.42 -15.51
C GLY A 49 -41.35 -8.55 -15.73
N LYS A 50 -40.81 -7.78 -16.64
CA LYS A 50 -39.36 -7.64 -16.86
C LYS A 50 -38.66 -7.51 -15.51
N LYS A 51 -37.83 -8.49 -15.14
CA LYS A 51 -36.92 -8.36 -14.00
C LYS A 51 -35.96 -7.24 -14.32
N VAL A 52 -36.19 -6.07 -13.75
CA VAL A 52 -35.21 -5.01 -13.70
C VAL A 52 -34.07 -5.57 -12.83
N SER A 53 -32.92 -5.77 -13.43
CA SER A 53 -31.69 -6.10 -12.70
C SER A 53 -31.43 -4.94 -11.74
N THR A 54 -31.60 -5.17 -10.43
CA THR A 54 -31.42 -4.15 -9.40
C THR A 54 -29.96 -4.03 -8.93
N GLN A 55 -29.00 -4.66 -9.61
CA GLN A 55 -27.60 -4.50 -9.28
C GLN A 55 -26.99 -3.37 -10.12
N PRO A 56 -26.33 -2.38 -9.48
CA PRO A 56 -25.61 -1.34 -10.21
C PRO A 56 -24.58 -1.98 -11.13
N THR A 57 -24.55 -1.56 -12.40
CA THR A 57 -23.69 -2.13 -13.41
C THR A 57 -22.30 -1.49 -13.43
N ASN A 58 -22.13 -0.35 -12.74
CA ASN A 58 -20.83 0.33 -12.65
C ASN A 58 -20.63 1.01 -11.28
N LEU A 59 -19.37 1.32 -10.96
CA LEU A 59 -19.00 1.91 -9.66
C LEU A 59 -19.58 3.33 -9.48
N LEU A 60 -19.70 4.10 -10.54
CA LEU A 60 -20.28 5.45 -10.50
C LEU A 60 -21.73 5.44 -9.98
N GLU A 61 -22.51 4.45 -10.40
CA GLU A 61 -23.89 4.27 -9.94
C GLU A 61 -23.97 3.99 -8.43
N ILE A 62 -23.08 3.10 -7.93
CA ILE A 62 -22.98 2.80 -6.50
C ILE A 62 -22.65 4.07 -5.71
N ILE A 63 -21.67 4.83 -6.17
CA ILE A 63 -21.23 6.07 -5.53
C ILE A 63 -22.34 7.12 -5.54
N ASN A 64 -23.02 7.31 -6.67
CA ASN A 64 -24.15 8.23 -6.75
C ASN A 64 -25.28 7.85 -5.78
N GLN A 65 -25.63 6.56 -5.69
CA GLN A 65 -26.62 6.06 -4.73
C GLN A 65 -26.19 6.31 -3.28
N GLN A 66 -24.92 6.07 -2.97
CA GLN A 66 -24.38 6.32 -1.64
C GLN A 66 -24.43 7.82 -1.29
N ILE A 67 -24.06 8.71 -2.21
CA ILE A 67 -24.10 10.16 -1.99
C ILE A 67 -25.56 10.62 -1.79
N LEU A 68 -26.48 10.11 -2.58
CA LEU A 68 -27.90 10.45 -2.43
C LEU A 68 -28.50 9.98 -1.08
N ALA A 69 -28.02 8.84 -0.56
CA ALA A 69 -28.51 8.27 0.69
C ALA A 69 -27.84 8.89 1.94
N SER A 70 -26.56 9.23 1.87
CA SER A 70 -25.74 9.57 3.05
C SER A 70 -25.07 10.95 2.97
N GLY A 71 -25.24 11.68 1.87
CA GLY A 71 -24.55 12.92 1.59
C GLY A 71 -23.19 12.74 0.93
N PRO A 72 -22.45 13.84 0.67
CA PRO A 72 -21.17 13.82 -0.02
C PRO A 72 -20.14 12.90 0.64
N ASN A 73 -19.39 12.17 -0.16
CA ASN A 73 -18.29 11.33 0.31
C ASN A 73 -17.03 12.15 0.60
N SER A 74 -16.27 11.78 1.64
CA SER A 74 -14.91 12.31 1.80
C SER A 74 -13.97 11.71 0.73
N VAL A 75 -12.87 12.41 0.43
CA VAL A 75 -11.86 11.95 -0.53
C VAL A 75 -11.30 10.57 -0.15
N PRO A 76 -11.01 10.25 1.14
CA PRO A 76 -10.56 8.91 1.52
C PRO A 76 -11.57 7.80 1.19
N ILE A 77 -12.86 8.05 1.38
CA ILE A 77 -13.93 7.09 1.01
C ILE A 77 -13.95 6.89 -0.51
N TRP A 78 -13.84 7.98 -1.28
CA TRP A 78 -13.75 7.96 -2.73
C TRP A 78 -12.56 7.11 -3.22
N MET A 79 -11.33 7.42 -2.75
CA MET A 79 -10.14 6.66 -3.12
C MET A 79 -10.31 5.17 -2.80
N LYS A 80 -10.82 4.85 -1.61
CA LYS A 80 -11.04 3.47 -1.18
C LYS A 80 -12.03 2.72 -2.08
N LEU A 81 -13.11 3.37 -2.48
CA LEU A 81 -14.08 2.79 -3.41
C LEU A 81 -13.46 2.59 -4.79
N CYS A 82 -12.79 3.61 -5.32
CA CYS A 82 -12.21 3.55 -6.67
C CYS A 82 -11.07 2.54 -6.78
N LEU A 83 -10.21 2.42 -5.77
CA LEU A 83 -9.05 1.55 -5.81
C LEU A 83 -9.35 0.13 -5.32
N HIS A 84 -10.17 -0.03 -4.26
CA HIS A 84 -10.30 -1.28 -3.52
C HIS A 84 -11.74 -1.80 -3.38
N HIS A 85 -12.71 -1.30 -4.18
CA HIS A 85 -14.03 -1.94 -4.19
C HIS A 85 -13.88 -3.42 -4.59
N PRO A 86 -14.48 -4.39 -3.87
CA PRO A 86 -14.17 -5.82 -4.01
C PRO A 86 -14.24 -6.38 -5.44
N THR A 87 -15.12 -5.86 -6.28
CA THR A 87 -15.34 -6.34 -7.65
C THR A 87 -15.12 -5.29 -8.73
N LEU A 88 -15.20 -4.00 -8.40
CA LEU A 88 -15.18 -2.90 -9.35
C LEU A 88 -14.00 -1.93 -9.11
N GLY A 89 -13.22 -2.14 -8.05
CA GLY A 89 -12.06 -1.31 -7.72
C GLY A 89 -10.88 -1.57 -8.64
N TYR A 90 -10.07 -0.56 -8.87
CA TYR A 90 -8.95 -0.57 -9.80
C TYR A 90 -7.99 -1.75 -9.56
N TYR A 91 -7.62 -2.07 -8.33
CA TYR A 91 -6.74 -3.20 -8.00
C TYR A 91 -7.48 -4.54 -7.81
N SER A 92 -8.81 -4.51 -7.64
CA SER A 92 -9.60 -5.71 -7.30
C SER A 92 -10.32 -6.35 -8.49
N ARG A 93 -10.34 -5.69 -9.66
CA ARG A 93 -11.10 -6.17 -10.82
C ARG A 93 -10.55 -7.49 -11.36
N THR A 94 -11.45 -8.45 -11.51
CA THR A 94 -11.18 -9.78 -12.09
C THR A 94 -11.70 -9.93 -13.52
N ASP A 95 -12.55 -8.99 -13.98
CA ASP A 95 -13.19 -9.02 -15.31
C ASP A 95 -12.28 -8.56 -16.46
N ARG A 96 -11.02 -8.40 -16.17
CA ARG A 96 -10.01 -7.97 -17.12
C ARG A 96 -9.66 -9.11 -18.08
N SER A 97 -10.59 -9.41 -19.00
CA SER A 97 -10.33 -10.32 -20.12
C SER A 97 -9.10 -9.85 -20.92
N ASN A 98 -8.00 -10.56 -20.81
CA ASN A 98 -6.76 -10.48 -21.61
C ASN A 98 -6.00 -9.15 -21.78
N LYS A 99 -6.42 -8.01 -21.19
CA LYS A 99 -5.73 -6.71 -21.33
C LYS A 99 -5.50 -5.96 -20.01
N ALA A 100 -5.57 -6.62 -18.90
CA ALA A 100 -5.97 -5.90 -17.70
C ALA A 100 -5.06 -6.11 -16.50
N ASP A 101 -3.82 -6.40 -16.72
CA ASP A 101 -2.76 -6.20 -15.75
C ASP A 101 -2.51 -4.67 -15.66
N PRO A 102 -2.73 -4.01 -14.52
CA PRO A 102 -2.47 -2.57 -14.37
C PRO A 102 -1.01 -2.22 -14.56
N PHE A 103 -0.11 -3.19 -14.40
CA PHE A 103 1.33 -3.00 -14.44
C PHE A 103 1.95 -3.47 -15.78
N GLY A 104 3.03 -2.80 -16.19
CA GLY A 104 3.81 -3.16 -17.37
C GLY A 104 3.44 -2.38 -18.64
N LYS A 105 4.03 -2.76 -19.78
CA LYS A 105 3.94 -2.02 -21.05
C LYS A 105 2.52 -1.91 -21.64
N GLN A 106 1.61 -2.76 -21.24
CA GLN A 106 0.20 -2.75 -21.67
C GLN A 106 -0.75 -2.21 -20.60
N GLY A 107 -0.24 -1.94 -19.39
CA GLY A 107 -0.98 -1.35 -18.26
C GLY A 107 -1.01 0.17 -18.30
N ASP A 108 -1.61 0.77 -17.29
CA ASP A 108 -1.67 2.22 -17.14
C ASP A 108 -0.34 2.80 -16.62
N PHE A 109 0.51 1.95 -16.01
CA PHE A 109 1.78 2.31 -15.40
C PHE A 109 2.94 1.41 -15.81
N ILE A 110 4.12 2.02 -15.90
CA ILE A 110 5.39 1.31 -15.94
C ILE A 110 6.19 1.78 -14.70
N THR A 111 6.24 0.94 -13.68
CA THR A 111 6.98 1.21 -12.45
C THR A 111 8.48 1.03 -12.62
N SER A 112 9.31 1.61 -11.72
CA SER A 112 10.76 1.53 -11.82
C SER A 112 11.32 0.11 -11.97
N PRO A 113 10.85 -0.91 -11.23
CA PRO A 113 11.28 -2.31 -11.42
C PRO A 113 10.92 -2.90 -12.80
N GLU A 114 9.82 -2.48 -13.40
CA GLU A 114 9.39 -2.95 -14.73
C GLU A 114 10.20 -2.29 -15.87
N ILE A 115 10.86 -1.16 -15.59
CA ILE A 115 11.74 -0.48 -16.55
C ILE A 115 13.09 -1.19 -16.66
N SER A 116 13.72 -1.52 -15.53
CA SER A 116 15.06 -2.12 -15.52
C SER A 116 15.32 -2.93 -14.24
N GLN A 117 15.83 -4.15 -14.43
CA GLN A 117 16.33 -4.99 -13.33
C GLN A 117 17.43 -4.30 -12.49
N VAL A 118 18.16 -3.34 -13.06
CA VAL A 118 19.22 -2.60 -12.36
C VAL A 118 18.66 -1.86 -11.15
N PHE A 119 17.41 -1.40 -11.22
CA PHE A 119 16.74 -0.76 -10.09
C PHE A 119 16.68 -1.67 -8.86
N GLY A 120 16.14 -2.88 -9.01
CA GLY A 120 16.05 -3.86 -7.93
C GLY A 120 17.41 -4.36 -7.45
N GLU A 121 18.38 -4.51 -8.37
CA GLU A 121 19.77 -4.88 -8.02
C GLU A 121 20.43 -3.85 -7.10
N LEU A 122 20.28 -2.55 -7.39
CA LEU A 122 20.88 -1.48 -6.58
C LEU A 122 20.20 -1.35 -5.22
N ILE A 123 18.89 -1.53 -5.14
CA ILE A 123 18.18 -1.63 -3.85
C ILE A 123 18.70 -2.81 -3.04
N ALA A 124 18.85 -3.99 -3.66
CA ALA A 124 19.39 -5.17 -3.00
C ALA A 124 20.80 -4.94 -2.45
N ILE A 125 21.68 -4.29 -3.23
CA ILE A 125 23.04 -3.94 -2.79
C ILE A 125 23.00 -3.00 -1.59
N TRP A 126 22.10 -2.01 -1.59
CA TRP A 126 21.95 -1.13 -0.44
C TRP A 126 21.49 -1.92 0.81
N LEU A 127 20.47 -2.77 0.70
CA LEU A 127 19.99 -3.61 1.81
C LEU A 127 21.08 -4.50 2.37
N ILE A 128 21.89 -5.13 1.51
CA ILE A 128 23.02 -5.95 1.94
C ILE A 128 24.08 -5.11 2.65
N SER A 129 24.36 -3.90 2.17
CA SER A 129 25.32 -3.01 2.86
C SER A 129 24.85 -2.67 4.28
N ARG A 130 23.55 -2.53 4.49
CA ARG A 130 22.96 -2.30 5.83
C ARG A 130 23.02 -3.56 6.69
N TRP A 131 22.70 -4.72 6.13
CA TRP A 131 22.83 -6.02 6.79
C TRP A 131 24.27 -6.28 7.25
N GLN A 132 25.27 -5.98 6.40
CA GLN A 132 26.69 -6.08 6.76
C GLN A 132 27.05 -5.09 7.88
N ALA A 133 26.56 -3.85 7.82
CA ALA A 133 26.79 -2.85 8.87
C ALA A 133 26.14 -3.24 10.22
N ALA A 134 25.12 -4.09 10.19
CA ALA A 134 24.49 -4.67 11.38
C ALA A 134 25.21 -5.92 11.91
N GLY A 135 26.37 -6.30 11.33
CA GLY A 135 27.17 -7.45 11.79
C GLY A 135 26.79 -8.78 11.16
N CYS A 136 26.15 -8.77 10.00
CA CYS A 136 25.75 -9.96 9.25
C CYS A 136 24.84 -10.93 10.03
N PRO A 137 23.66 -10.52 10.50
CA PRO A 137 22.74 -11.39 11.23
C PRO A 137 22.44 -12.69 10.44
N GLU A 138 22.48 -13.84 11.12
CA GLU A 138 22.26 -15.16 10.50
C GLU A 138 20.84 -15.38 10.04
N ARG A 139 19.87 -14.66 10.65
CA ARG A 139 18.45 -14.74 10.30
C ARG A 139 17.95 -13.38 9.86
N ALA A 140 17.30 -13.36 8.69
CA ALA A 140 16.75 -12.14 8.12
C ALA A 140 15.40 -12.38 7.46
N ARG A 141 14.60 -11.33 7.37
CA ARG A 141 13.37 -11.32 6.55
C ARG A 141 13.27 -10.01 5.78
N ILE A 142 12.62 -10.08 4.63
CA ILE A 142 12.23 -8.89 3.88
C ILE A 142 10.71 -8.80 3.79
N ILE A 143 10.18 -7.60 4.02
CA ILE A 143 8.76 -7.28 3.94
C ILE A 143 8.60 -6.30 2.79
N GLU A 144 7.77 -6.62 1.80
CA GLU A 144 7.43 -5.70 0.70
C GLU A 144 5.97 -5.32 0.79
N LEU A 145 5.70 -4.00 0.82
CA LEU A 145 4.36 -3.42 0.84
C LEU A 145 3.88 -3.20 -0.59
N GLY A 146 2.78 -3.81 -0.99
CA GLY A 146 2.23 -3.69 -2.33
C GLY A 146 3.22 -4.16 -3.42
N PRO A 147 3.63 -5.44 -3.44
CA PRO A 147 4.71 -5.93 -4.30
C PRO A 147 4.37 -5.94 -5.80
N GLY A 148 3.17 -5.50 -6.18
CA GLY A 148 2.73 -5.55 -7.56
C GLY A 148 2.88 -6.95 -8.15
N ARG A 149 3.57 -7.08 -9.29
CA ARG A 149 3.85 -8.38 -9.93
C ARG A 149 4.99 -9.18 -9.27
N GLY A 150 5.62 -8.66 -8.22
CA GLY A 150 6.78 -9.27 -7.56
C GLY A 150 8.10 -9.10 -8.32
N THR A 151 8.16 -8.18 -9.28
CA THR A 151 9.37 -7.95 -10.11
C THR A 151 10.52 -7.42 -9.27
N LEU A 152 10.27 -6.44 -8.39
CA LEU A 152 11.29 -5.89 -7.49
C LEU A 152 11.87 -6.99 -6.59
N MET A 153 11.02 -7.78 -5.96
CA MET A 153 11.46 -8.87 -5.08
C MET A 153 12.26 -9.94 -5.84
N ALA A 154 11.86 -10.30 -7.05
CA ALA A 154 12.61 -11.27 -7.86
C ALA A 154 14.03 -10.77 -8.18
N ASP A 155 14.19 -9.48 -8.48
CA ASP A 155 15.51 -8.87 -8.74
C ASP A 155 16.36 -8.81 -7.46
N ILE A 156 15.74 -8.50 -6.32
CA ILE A 156 16.40 -8.51 -5.01
C ILE A 156 16.91 -9.91 -4.66
N VAL A 157 16.05 -10.92 -4.76
CA VAL A 157 16.40 -12.33 -4.45
C VAL A 157 17.52 -12.82 -5.36
N ARG A 158 17.45 -12.55 -6.67
CA ARG A 158 18.50 -12.89 -7.61
C ARG A 158 19.85 -12.28 -7.20
N THR A 159 19.82 -11.02 -6.77
CA THR A 159 21.02 -10.31 -6.33
C THR A 159 21.54 -10.87 -5.02
N PHE A 160 20.72 -11.13 -4.04
CA PHE A 160 21.08 -11.75 -2.76
C PHE A 160 21.81 -13.10 -2.99
N LYS A 161 21.24 -13.95 -3.84
CA LYS A 161 21.84 -15.26 -4.19
C LYS A 161 23.17 -15.16 -4.92
N SER A 162 23.44 -14.04 -5.59
CA SER A 162 24.74 -13.82 -6.24
C SER A 162 25.86 -13.45 -5.26
N ILE A 163 25.53 -13.14 -4.01
CA ILE A 163 26.46 -12.67 -2.98
C ILE A 163 26.71 -13.78 -1.97
N LYS A 164 27.93 -14.37 -2.02
CA LYS A 164 28.32 -15.51 -1.18
C LYS A 164 28.06 -15.29 0.31
N ALA A 165 28.30 -14.08 0.82
CA ALA A 165 28.07 -13.77 2.24
C ALA A 165 26.63 -13.88 2.69
N PHE A 166 25.66 -13.86 1.76
CA PHE A 166 24.22 -13.96 2.05
C PHE A 166 23.66 -15.36 1.84
N ASN A 167 24.44 -16.32 1.28
CA ASN A 167 23.94 -17.64 0.94
C ASN A 167 23.58 -18.52 2.15
N ASP A 168 24.25 -18.27 3.29
CA ASP A 168 24.04 -19.04 4.52
C ASP A 168 23.00 -18.38 5.46
N VAL A 169 22.40 -17.25 5.04
CA VAL A 169 21.39 -16.53 5.82
C VAL A 169 20.04 -17.28 5.76
N ASP A 170 19.46 -17.57 6.92
CA ASP A 170 18.07 -18.05 6.99
C ASP A 170 17.12 -16.89 6.68
N PHE A 171 16.67 -16.85 5.41
CA PHE A 171 15.97 -15.71 4.84
C PHE A 171 14.53 -16.05 4.46
N SER A 172 13.59 -15.17 4.82
CA SER A 172 12.16 -15.28 4.46
C SER A 172 11.62 -14.00 3.81
N ILE A 173 10.58 -14.15 2.99
CA ILE A 173 9.91 -13.07 2.26
C ILE A 173 8.47 -12.95 2.75
N HIS A 174 8.06 -11.74 3.09
CA HIS A 174 6.71 -11.42 3.54
C HIS A 174 6.12 -10.35 2.64
N PHE A 175 5.06 -10.69 1.93
CA PHE A 175 4.32 -9.75 1.09
C PHE A 175 3.08 -9.21 1.81
N ILE A 176 2.86 -7.89 1.73
CA ILE A 176 1.61 -7.27 2.13
C ILE A 176 0.79 -7.03 0.86
N GLU A 177 -0.10 -7.97 0.57
CA GLU A 177 -0.92 -8.01 -0.64
C GLU A 177 -2.28 -8.63 -0.33
N ASN A 178 -3.36 -7.97 -0.67
CA ASN A 178 -4.72 -8.44 -0.40
C ASN A 178 -5.43 -9.05 -1.62
N SER A 179 -4.86 -8.87 -2.83
CA SER A 179 -5.41 -9.42 -4.06
C SER A 179 -4.89 -10.84 -4.31
N GLN A 180 -5.78 -11.84 -4.31
CA GLN A 180 -5.39 -13.22 -4.63
C GLN A 180 -4.78 -13.34 -6.02
N PHE A 181 -5.31 -12.61 -6.99
CA PHE A 181 -4.75 -12.58 -8.35
C PHE A 181 -3.29 -12.11 -8.37
N MET A 182 -2.96 -11.07 -7.59
CA MET A 182 -1.59 -10.57 -7.50
C MET A 182 -0.68 -11.57 -6.76
N ARG A 183 -1.17 -12.22 -5.70
CA ARG A 183 -0.43 -13.30 -5.00
C ARG A 183 -0.04 -14.42 -5.94
N ASP A 184 -0.95 -14.86 -6.81
CA ASP A 184 -0.69 -15.90 -7.79
C ASP A 184 0.41 -15.50 -8.80
N LEU A 185 0.42 -14.23 -9.24
CA LEU A 185 1.47 -13.68 -10.10
C LEU A 185 2.83 -13.61 -9.38
N GLN A 186 2.84 -13.19 -8.11
CA GLN A 186 4.03 -13.11 -7.26
C GLN A 186 4.61 -14.51 -7.01
N GLU A 187 3.77 -15.50 -6.73
CA GLU A 187 4.19 -16.88 -6.57
C GLU A 187 4.82 -17.42 -7.86
N GLN A 188 4.18 -17.21 -9.00
CA GLN A 188 4.72 -17.55 -10.31
C GLN A 188 6.05 -16.85 -10.59
N LYS A 189 6.18 -15.56 -10.23
CA LYS A 189 7.41 -14.77 -10.44
C LYS A 189 8.58 -15.28 -9.61
N LEU A 190 8.30 -15.76 -8.40
CA LEU A 190 9.32 -16.31 -7.49
C LEU A 190 9.58 -17.80 -7.68
N SER A 191 8.77 -18.52 -8.47
CA SER A 191 8.90 -19.96 -8.68
C SER A 191 10.30 -20.45 -9.16
N PRO A 192 11.10 -19.64 -9.91
CA PRO A 192 12.46 -20.06 -10.26
C PRO A 192 13.41 -20.19 -9.06
N PHE A 193 13.04 -19.68 -7.88
CA PHE A 193 13.85 -19.71 -6.67
C PHE A 193 13.37 -20.83 -5.73
N ASN A 194 13.61 -22.08 -6.10
CA ASN A 194 13.09 -23.29 -5.43
C ASN A 194 13.46 -23.41 -3.94
N ASP A 195 14.58 -22.83 -3.51
CA ASP A 195 15.04 -22.82 -2.11
C ASP A 195 14.23 -21.87 -1.21
N LEU A 196 13.35 -21.05 -1.78
CA LEU A 196 12.38 -20.23 -1.07
C LEU A 196 11.05 -20.94 -0.76
N ASN A 197 10.90 -22.22 -1.17
CA ASN A 197 9.70 -22.97 -0.89
C ASN A 197 9.42 -23.03 0.62
N GLY A 198 8.22 -22.56 1.02
CA GLY A 198 7.81 -22.44 2.43
C GLY A 198 8.38 -21.23 3.18
N LYS A 199 9.17 -20.39 2.51
CA LYS A 199 9.75 -19.15 3.09
C LYS A 199 9.07 -17.88 2.58
N VAL A 200 8.10 -17.97 1.68
CA VAL A 200 7.30 -16.84 1.18
C VAL A 200 5.93 -16.87 1.84
N CYS A 201 5.56 -15.77 2.47
CA CYS A 201 4.29 -15.59 3.17
C CYS A 201 3.56 -14.36 2.65
N TRP A 202 2.22 -14.42 2.59
CA TRP A 202 1.37 -13.31 2.21
C TRP A 202 0.46 -12.92 3.37
N PHE A 203 0.30 -11.61 3.55
CA PHE A 203 -0.56 -11.00 4.56
C PHE A 203 -1.43 -9.94 3.90
N ASP A 204 -2.67 -9.76 4.38
CA ASP A 204 -3.54 -8.71 3.88
C ASP A 204 -3.13 -7.32 4.38
N ARG A 205 -2.49 -7.26 5.56
CA ARG A 205 -2.09 -6.03 6.24
C ARG A 205 -0.82 -6.22 7.05
N ILE A 206 -0.06 -5.15 7.19
CA ILE A 206 1.24 -5.14 7.89
C ILE A 206 1.12 -5.55 9.36
N GLU A 207 -0.02 -5.28 10.02
CA GLU A 207 -0.26 -5.65 11.41
C GLU A 207 -0.24 -7.18 11.64
N GLN A 208 -0.48 -7.96 10.60
CA GLN A 208 -0.49 -9.42 10.67
C GLN A 208 0.92 -10.03 10.67
N VAL A 209 1.94 -9.26 10.24
CA VAL A 209 3.31 -9.78 10.09
C VAL A 209 3.95 -10.10 11.45
N GLY A 210 3.61 -9.39 12.48
CA GLY A 210 4.17 -9.59 13.80
C GLY A 210 5.67 -9.24 13.93
N LYS A 211 6.06 -8.83 15.11
CA LYS A 211 7.47 -8.59 15.48
C LYS A 211 8.17 -9.92 15.73
N VAL A 212 9.42 -10.06 15.28
CA VAL A 212 10.28 -11.22 15.56
C VAL A 212 11.63 -10.69 16.05
N ASP A 213 11.99 -11.04 17.29
CA ASP A 213 13.12 -10.42 17.97
C ASP A 213 14.49 -10.90 17.46
N ASP A 214 14.59 -12.11 16.95
CA ASP A 214 15.83 -12.74 16.48
C ASP A 214 16.04 -12.69 14.96
N GLN A 215 15.20 -11.94 14.23
CA GLN A 215 15.34 -11.75 12.78
C GLN A 215 15.58 -10.29 12.42
N TRP A 216 16.65 -10.03 11.70
CA TRP A 216 16.89 -8.73 11.10
C TRP A 216 15.87 -8.42 10.03
N THR A 217 15.14 -7.32 10.16
CA THR A 217 13.99 -7.03 9.31
C THR A 217 14.33 -5.97 8.27
N MET A 218 14.11 -6.28 6.98
CA MET A 218 14.17 -5.33 5.88
C MET A 218 12.76 -4.98 5.45
N VAL A 219 12.46 -3.70 5.20
CA VAL A 219 11.13 -3.26 4.74
C VAL A 219 11.27 -2.41 3.48
N ILE A 220 10.47 -2.71 2.47
CA ILE A 220 10.39 -1.91 1.23
C ILE A 220 8.93 -1.51 1.00
N GLY A 221 8.71 -0.23 0.73
CA GLY A 221 7.47 0.29 0.15
C GLY A 221 7.84 1.04 -1.13
N HIS A 222 7.44 0.53 -2.27
CA HIS A 222 7.69 1.14 -3.57
C HIS A 222 6.36 1.40 -4.28
N GLU A 223 6.05 2.69 -4.54
CA GLU A 223 4.76 3.12 -5.11
C GLU A 223 3.58 2.49 -4.33
N PHE A 224 3.61 2.63 -3.01
CA PHE A 224 2.60 2.07 -2.11
C PHE A 224 1.86 3.17 -1.34
N PHE A 225 2.58 4.19 -0.89
CA PHE A 225 2.02 5.24 -0.04
C PHE A 225 1.18 6.24 -0.81
N ASP A 226 1.44 6.44 -2.09
CA ASP A 226 0.69 7.31 -3.00
C ASP A 226 -0.75 6.87 -3.24
N ALA A 227 -1.01 5.55 -3.17
CA ALA A 227 -2.34 4.95 -3.29
C ALA A 227 -3.14 4.97 -1.97
N LEU A 228 -2.51 5.36 -0.85
CA LEU A 228 -3.19 5.42 0.44
C LEU A 228 -4.14 6.63 0.51
N PRO A 229 -5.32 6.44 1.13
CA PRO A 229 -6.34 7.47 1.20
C PRO A 229 -5.87 8.76 1.89
N VAL A 230 -6.16 9.90 1.27
CA VAL A 230 -5.85 11.24 1.80
C VAL A 230 -7.11 12.03 2.10
N HIS A 231 -7.14 12.74 3.23
CA HIS A 231 -8.07 13.83 3.48
C HIS A 231 -7.55 15.11 2.85
N ILE A 232 -8.41 15.88 2.22
CA ILE A 232 -8.07 17.21 1.70
C ILE A 232 -8.87 18.24 2.48
N PHE A 233 -8.19 19.24 3.01
CA PHE A 233 -8.80 20.34 3.74
C PHE A 233 -8.50 21.67 3.05
N GLN A 234 -9.44 22.61 3.15
CA GLN A 234 -9.25 23.98 2.71
C GLN A 234 -9.56 24.93 3.85
N LYS A 235 -8.66 25.90 4.10
CA LYS A 235 -8.89 26.93 5.11
C LYS A 235 -9.85 28.00 4.57
N THR A 236 -10.92 28.23 5.30
CA THR A 236 -11.90 29.28 5.05
C THR A 236 -11.81 30.35 6.16
N PRO A 237 -12.45 31.53 6.03
CA PRO A 237 -12.54 32.51 7.13
C PRO A 237 -13.14 31.92 8.42
N MET A 238 -13.96 30.86 8.30
CA MET A 238 -14.59 30.14 9.42
C MET A 238 -13.81 28.91 9.89
N GLY A 239 -12.52 28.80 9.53
CA GLY A 239 -11.67 27.65 9.83
C GLY A 239 -11.60 26.62 8.70
N PHE A 240 -10.97 25.49 8.96
CA PHE A 240 -10.81 24.44 7.96
C PHE A 240 -12.12 23.72 7.64
N ARG A 241 -12.34 23.48 6.36
CA ARG A 241 -13.40 22.65 5.80
C ARG A 241 -12.80 21.48 5.04
N GLU A 242 -13.43 20.32 5.13
CA GLU A 242 -13.00 19.16 4.37
C GLU A 242 -13.51 19.24 2.93
N VAL A 243 -12.65 18.89 1.97
CA VAL A 243 -13.04 18.71 0.57
C VAL A 243 -13.75 17.38 0.43
N MET A 244 -14.96 17.43 -0.08
CA MET A 244 -15.85 16.29 -0.27
C MET A 244 -16.09 16.07 -1.76
N ILE A 245 -16.57 14.88 -2.10
CA ILE A 245 -17.02 14.53 -3.46
C ILE A 245 -18.54 14.44 -3.45
N ASP A 246 -19.17 15.19 -4.31
CA ASP A 246 -20.60 15.36 -4.40
C ASP A 246 -21.06 15.19 -5.86
N ILE A 247 -22.36 14.96 -6.05
CA ILE A 247 -22.98 14.91 -7.37
C ILE A 247 -23.00 16.32 -7.97
N ASN A 248 -22.63 16.43 -9.24
CA ASN A 248 -22.77 17.67 -9.98
C ASN A 248 -24.22 17.86 -10.43
N ASN A 249 -24.95 18.70 -9.71
CA ASN A 249 -26.36 18.98 -10.00
C ASN A 249 -26.58 19.87 -11.25
N ALA A 250 -25.50 20.39 -11.88
CA ALA A 250 -25.60 21.12 -13.13
C ALA A 250 -25.89 20.19 -14.32
N ASP A 251 -25.62 18.89 -14.20
CA ASP A 251 -25.90 17.91 -15.24
C ASP A 251 -27.38 17.57 -15.29
N MET A 252 -28.05 17.93 -16.39
CA MET A 252 -29.49 17.76 -16.58
C MET A 252 -29.92 16.30 -16.88
N SER A 253 -28.96 15.39 -17.09
CA SER A 253 -29.25 13.98 -17.39
C SER A 253 -29.49 13.17 -16.10
N PRO A 254 -30.60 12.46 -15.97
CA PRO A 254 -30.87 11.57 -14.82
C PRO A 254 -29.90 10.38 -14.74
N THR A 255 -29.29 9.99 -15.87
CA THR A 255 -28.49 8.77 -16.02
C THR A 255 -26.99 9.00 -16.01
N ASP A 256 -26.52 10.25 -16.15
CA ASP A 256 -25.12 10.59 -16.39
C ASP A 256 -24.65 11.74 -15.49
N LYS A 257 -24.87 11.57 -14.19
CA LYS A 257 -24.48 12.55 -13.17
C LYS A 257 -22.99 12.48 -12.95
N SER A 258 -22.26 13.51 -13.38
CA SER A 258 -20.84 13.68 -13.06
C SER A 258 -20.63 14.01 -11.58
N LEU A 259 -19.41 13.89 -11.12
CA LEU A 259 -19.00 14.21 -9.76
C LEU A 259 -18.24 15.54 -9.72
N ARG A 260 -18.25 16.20 -8.54
CA ARG A 260 -17.52 17.44 -8.30
C ARG A 260 -16.91 17.45 -6.91
N PHE A 261 -15.88 18.26 -6.74
CA PHE A 261 -15.42 18.62 -5.40
C PHE A 261 -16.31 19.71 -4.78
N ALA A 262 -16.64 19.53 -3.50
CA ALA A 262 -17.41 20.47 -2.70
C ALA A 262 -16.77 20.61 -1.32
N LEU A 263 -16.95 21.77 -0.67
CA LEU A 263 -16.52 21.93 0.72
C LEU A 263 -17.62 21.47 1.68
N SER A 264 -17.23 20.83 2.77
CA SER A 264 -18.17 20.49 3.85
C SER A 264 -18.82 21.75 4.40
N PRO A 265 -20.14 21.73 4.72
CA PRO A 265 -20.85 22.91 5.21
C PRO A 265 -20.36 23.37 6.57
N GLY A 266 -19.80 22.48 7.37
CA GLY A 266 -19.22 22.73 8.68
C GLY A 266 -17.92 21.95 8.90
N PRO A 267 -17.28 22.11 10.07
CA PRO A 267 -16.16 21.28 10.45
C PRO A 267 -16.57 19.82 10.54
N THR A 268 -15.83 18.91 9.86
CA THR A 268 -16.01 17.46 9.99
C THR A 268 -15.25 16.93 11.20
N LEU A 269 -15.51 15.67 11.58
CA LEU A 269 -14.71 15.00 12.61
C LEU A 269 -13.23 14.93 12.20
N ALA A 270 -12.96 14.62 10.92
CA ALA A 270 -11.61 14.59 10.38
C ALA A 270 -10.91 15.94 10.51
N SER A 271 -11.57 17.05 10.15
CA SER A 271 -10.95 18.40 10.29
C SER A 271 -10.67 18.77 11.75
N LYS A 272 -11.47 18.29 12.71
CA LYS A 272 -11.25 18.54 14.14
C LYS A 272 -10.08 17.72 14.71
N MET A 273 -9.85 16.51 14.19
CA MET A 273 -8.85 15.59 14.72
C MET A 273 -7.48 15.75 14.03
N LEU A 274 -7.45 16.08 12.74
CA LEU A 274 -6.24 16.03 11.93
C LEU A 274 -5.58 17.40 11.75
N ILE A 275 -6.31 18.49 11.93
CA ILE A 275 -5.75 19.84 11.80
C ILE A 275 -5.06 20.23 13.11
N SER A 276 -3.73 20.36 13.07
CA SER A 276 -2.91 20.79 14.19
C SER A 276 -2.90 22.33 14.33
N ASP A 277 -2.37 22.82 15.47
CA ASP A 277 -2.17 24.25 15.71
C ASP A 277 -1.25 24.90 14.68
N GLU A 278 -0.28 24.17 14.14
CA GLU A 278 0.58 24.66 13.06
C GLU A 278 -0.20 24.85 11.76
N HIS A 279 -1.08 23.91 11.42
CA HIS A 279 -1.96 24.05 10.27
C HIS A 279 -2.89 25.25 10.41
N GLN A 280 -3.30 25.61 11.64
CA GLN A 280 -4.12 26.80 11.89
C GLN A 280 -3.41 28.13 11.54
N LYS A 281 -2.09 28.15 11.37
CA LYS A 281 -1.33 29.33 10.95
C LYS A 281 -1.37 29.57 9.43
N LEU A 282 -1.79 28.58 8.64
CA LEU A 282 -1.89 28.72 7.18
C LEU A 282 -2.87 29.81 6.79
N PRO A 283 -2.67 30.53 5.66
CA PRO A 283 -3.57 31.58 5.20
C PRO A 283 -4.92 31.03 4.75
N VAL A 284 -5.94 31.88 4.75
CA VAL A 284 -7.25 31.58 4.16
C VAL A 284 -7.06 31.24 2.68
N GLY A 285 -7.71 30.18 2.21
CA GLY A 285 -7.57 29.62 0.87
C GLY A 285 -6.52 28.51 0.77
N ALA A 286 -5.62 28.36 1.75
CA ALA A 286 -4.66 27.27 1.78
C ALA A 286 -5.36 25.92 1.80
N LYS A 287 -4.82 24.98 1.04
CA LYS A 287 -5.23 23.55 1.05
C LYS A 287 -4.17 22.71 1.74
N LEU A 288 -4.58 21.57 2.27
CA LEU A 288 -3.73 20.64 3.01
C LEU A 288 -4.21 19.21 2.78
N GLU A 289 -3.30 18.34 2.41
CA GLU A 289 -3.52 16.88 2.32
C GLU A 289 -2.93 16.20 3.56
N ILE A 290 -3.69 15.27 4.15
CA ILE A 290 -3.25 14.44 5.29
C ILE A 290 -3.70 13.01 5.05
N SER A 291 -2.77 12.05 5.18
CA SER A 291 -3.05 10.62 5.10
C SER A 291 -2.81 9.93 6.46
N PRO A 292 -3.83 9.78 7.30
CA PRO A 292 -3.68 9.06 8.57
C PRO A 292 -3.28 7.60 8.40
N SER A 293 -3.66 6.98 7.29
CA SER A 293 -3.28 5.60 6.99
C SER A 293 -1.79 5.47 6.66
N ALA A 294 -1.20 6.46 5.99
CA ALA A 294 0.24 6.49 5.74
C ALA A 294 1.03 6.62 7.07
N ASP A 295 0.61 7.53 7.94
CA ASP A 295 1.21 7.70 9.27
C ASP A 295 1.06 6.44 10.13
N GLN A 296 -0.10 5.78 10.09
CA GLN A 296 -0.33 4.53 10.80
C GLN A 296 0.62 3.42 10.32
N ILE A 297 0.74 3.22 9.00
CA ILE A 297 1.62 2.20 8.43
C ILE A 297 3.09 2.50 8.74
N ALA A 298 3.51 3.76 8.65
CA ALA A 298 4.86 4.18 9.03
C ALA A 298 5.14 3.89 10.51
N GLY A 299 4.19 4.15 11.40
CA GLY A 299 4.27 3.78 12.81
C GLY A 299 4.36 2.27 13.03
N GLN A 300 3.63 1.46 12.25
CA GLN A 300 3.68 -0.01 12.30
C GLN A 300 5.03 -0.54 11.81
N ILE A 301 5.59 0.01 10.73
CA ILE A 301 6.97 -0.29 10.29
C ILE A 301 7.93 -0.02 11.45
N SER A 302 7.80 1.15 12.09
CA SER A 302 8.62 1.51 13.25
C SER A 302 8.55 0.46 14.37
N GLN A 303 7.36 -0.07 14.68
CA GLN A 303 7.20 -1.11 15.70
C GLN A 303 7.79 -2.46 15.28
N LEU A 304 7.71 -2.83 14.00
CA LEU A 304 8.31 -4.07 13.49
C LEU A 304 9.84 -4.06 13.60
N LEU A 305 10.47 -2.92 13.32
CA LEU A 305 11.93 -2.76 13.40
C LEU A 305 12.42 -2.57 14.84
N LYS A 306 11.56 -2.34 15.80
CA LYS A 306 11.91 -2.27 17.22
C LYS A 306 12.12 -3.66 17.83
N SER A 307 12.77 -4.55 17.10
CA SER A 307 13.22 -5.88 17.54
C SER A 307 14.64 -5.81 18.08
N ASP A 308 15.05 -6.83 18.83
CA ASP A 308 16.41 -6.92 19.34
C ASP A 308 17.45 -7.06 18.22
N ALA A 309 17.07 -7.71 17.14
CA ALA A 309 17.89 -7.78 15.92
C ALA A 309 17.93 -6.47 15.13
N GLY A 310 16.93 -5.60 15.29
CA GLY A 310 16.80 -4.36 14.53
C GLY A 310 16.34 -4.59 13.10
N GLY A 311 16.63 -3.59 12.24
CA GLY A 311 16.26 -3.66 10.84
C GLY A 311 16.43 -2.35 10.10
N THR A 312 16.20 -2.39 8.79
CA THR A 312 16.31 -1.25 7.87
C THR A 312 15.21 -1.26 6.83
N GLY A 313 15.06 -0.17 6.09
CA GLY A 313 14.18 -0.16 4.94
C GLY A 313 14.27 1.08 4.08
N LEU A 314 13.50 1.02 3.00
CA LEU A 314 13.32 2.09 2.03
C LEU A 314 11.85 2.32 1.74
N ILE A 315 11.42 3.57 1.74
CA ILE A 315 10.19 4.02 1.09
C ILE A 315 10.58 4.78 -0.16
N VAL A 316 10.07 4.34 -1.31
CA VAL A 316 10.34 4.94 -2.61
C VAL A 316 9.01 5.32 -3.24
N ASP A 317 8.78 6.62 -3.36
CA ASP A 317 7.52 7.14 -3.87
C ASP A 317 7.69 8.56 -4.42
N TYR A 318 6.72 9.05 -5.19
CA TYR A 318 6.74 10.45 -5.60
C TYR A 318 6.14 11.34 -4.53
N GLY A 319 6.87 12.41 -4.22
CA GLY A 319 6.51 13.28 -3.12
C GLY A 319 7.61 14.25 -2.73
N ALA A 320 7.51 14.79 -1.53
CA ALA A 320 8.50 15.72 -0.98
C ALA A 320 8.52 15.68 0.55
N ASP A 321 9.50 16.36 1.13
CA ASP A 321 9.66 16.48 2.59
C ASP A 321 8.80 17.60 3.19
N HIS A 322 7.57 17.69 2.73
CA HIS A 322 6.55 18.66 3.20
C HIS A 322 5.16 18.20 2.79
N HIS A 323 4.13 18.80 3.44
CA HIS A 323 2.74 18.58 3.07
C HIS A 323 2.39 19.15 1.69
N PHE A 324 1.41 18.55 1.02
CA PHE A 324 0.86 19.01 -0.25
C PHE A 324 -0.46 19.74 -0.07
N ALA A 325 -0.77 20.64 -1.00
CA ALA A 325 -2.02 21.38 -1.01
C ALA A 325 -3.15 20.60 -1.72
N HIS A 326 -2.86 20.05 -2.88
CA HIS A 326 -3.80 19.29 -3.71
C HIS A 326 -3.01 18.57 -4.82
N SER A 327 -2.56 17.40 -4.52
CA SER A 327 -1.78 16.57 -5.43
C SER A 327 -2.59 15.41 -6.03
N LEU A 328 -3.83 15.20 -5.55
CA LEU A 328 -4.73 14.15 -6.00
C LEU A 328 -4.91 14.20 -7.52
N ARG A 329 -4.63 13.10 -8.19
CA ARG A 329 -4.72 12.95 -9.64
C ARG A 329 -5.14 11.54 -10.02
N GLY A 330 -5.63 11.39 -11.23
CA GLY A 330 -5.92 10.09 -11.83
C GLY A 330 -4.95 9.78 -12.96
N PHE A 331 -4.64 8.49 -13.13
CA PHE A 331 -3.91 7.99 -14.27
C PHE A 331 -4.74 6.98 -15.05
N TYR A 332 -4.75 7.13 -16.36
CA TYR A 332 -5.43 6.23 -17.27
C TYR A 332 -4.69 6.21 -18.63
N GLN A 333 -4.29 5.05 -19.09
CA GLN A 333 -3.55 4.87 -20.35
C GLN A 333 -2.32 5.81 -20.47
N HIS A 334 -1.49 5.82 -19.45
CA HIS A 334 -0.28 6.66 -19.35
C HIS A 334 -0.52 8.18 -19.38
N GLN A 335 -1.76 8.64 -19.18
CA GLN A 335 -2.11 10.05 -19.12
C GLN A 335 -2.68 10.44 -17.78
N ILE A 336 -2.37 11.67 -17.35
CA ILE A 336 -3.01 12.29 -16.20
C ILE A 336 -4.42 12.70 -16.61
N VAL A 337 -5.41 12.24 -15.85
CA VAL A 337 -6.84 12.52 -16.06
C VAL A 337 -7.45 13.12 -14.80
N ASP A 338 -8.66 13.66 -14.93
CA ASP A 338 -9.43 14.10 -13.77
C ASP A 338 -9.65 12.92 -12.80
N PRO A 339 -9.24 13.04 -11.51
CA PRO A 339 -9.40 11.97 -10.52
C PRO A 339 -10.86 11.57 -10.29
N LEU A 340 -11.85 12.41 -10.63
CA LEU A 340 -13.27 12.08 -10.53
C LEU A 340 -13.81 11.35 -11.75
N SER A 341 -13.02 11.26 -12.83
CA SER A 341 -13.40 10.54 -14.02
C SER A 341 -13.24 9.03 -13.86
N ARG A 342 -14.15 8.25 -14.46
CA ARG A 342 -14.06 6.78 -14.60
C ARG A 342 -13.75 6.03 -13.30
N PRO A 343 -14.60 6.10 -12.24
CA PRO A 343 -14.39 5.40 -10.98
C PRO A 343 -14.11 3.91 -11.17
N GLY A 344 -13.08 3.39 -10.52
CA GLY A 344 -12.65 2.00 -10.63
C GLY A 344 -11.91 1.61 -11.92
N LEU A 345 -11.75 2.56 -12.86
CA LEU A 345 -10.98 2.38 -14.10
C LEU A 345 -9.74 3.26 -14.17
N THR A 346 -9.65 4.24 -13.29
CA THR A 346 -8.56 5.20 -13.16
C THR A 346 -7.79 4.88 -11.89
N ASP A 347 -6.48 4.81 -11.97
CA ASP A 347 -5.63 4.76 -10.79
C ASP A 347 -5.57 6.16 -10.16
N ILE A 348 -5.89 6.25 -8.88
CA ILE A 348 -6.00 7.52 -8.16
C ILE A 348 -4.89 7.60 -7.14
N THR A 349 -4.03 8.61 -7.27
CA THR A 349 -2.86 8.78 -6.43
C THR A 349 -2.77 10.19 -5.86
N ALA A 350 -2.03 10.30 -4.75
CA ALA A 350 -1.63 11.58 -4.16
C ALA A 350 -0.13 11.56 -3.85
N ASN A 351 0.51 12.71 -3.80
CA ASN A 351 1.93 12.78 -3.42
C ASN A 351 2.13 12.44 -1.95
N VAL A 352 3.25 11.79 -1.66
CA VAL A 352 3.61 11.36 -0.31
C VAL A 352 4.29 12.50 0.47
N ASP A 353 3.77 12.84 1.64
CA ASP A 353 4.42 13.72 2.62
C ASP A 353 5.45 12.91 3.42
N PHE A 354 6.71 12.93 2.99
CA PHE A 354 7.80 12.22 3.69
C PHE A 354 8.09 12.82 5.08
N ALA A 355 7.80 14.10 5.31
CA ALA A 355 7.94 14.71 6.63
C ALA A 355 6.93 14.10 7.63
N SER A 356 5.73 13.76 7.19
CA SER A 356 4.74 13.05 8.01
C SER A 356 5.20 11.64 8.35
N LEU A 357 5.69 10.88 7.36
CA LEU A 357 6.21 9.53 7.58
C LEU A 357 7.37 9.53 8.59
N LYS A 358 8.31 10.47 8.48
CA LYS A 358 9.41 10.63 9.44
C LYS A 358 8.91 10.90 10.86
N ARG A 359 7.92 11.79 11.00
CA ARG A 359 7.30 12.07 12.31
C ARG A 359 6.61 10.82 12.89
N ALA A 360 5.93 10.04 12.07
CA ALA A 360 5.25 8.82 12.49
C ALA A 360 6.22 7.70 12.93
N MET A 361 7.43 7.68 12.39
CA MET A 361 8.50 6.73 12.76
C MET A 361 9.27 7.16 14.02
N TYR A 362 9.29 8.46 14.33
CA TYR A 362 9.99 9.01 15.50
C TYR A 362 9.30 8.58 16.82
N PRO A 363 10.02 8.36 17.95
CA PRO A 363 11.48 8.45 18.10
C PRO A 363 12.21 7.11 17.89
N ASN A 364 11.53 6.06 17.50
CA ASN A 364 12.08 4.71 17.53
C ASN A 364 13.04 4.40 16.36
N ILE A 365 12.92 5.14 15.27
CA ILE A 365 13.61 4.86 14.01
C ILE A 365 14.40 6.08 13.56
N GLN A 366 15.68 5.87 13.23
CA GLN A 366 16.48 6.86 12.53
C GLN A 366 16.08 6.89 11.06
N THR A 367 15.76 8.08 10.54
CA THR A 367 15.41 8.28 9.12
C THR A 367 16.49 9.06 8.39
N TYR A 368 16.67 8.79 7.09
CA TYR A 368 17.68 9.39 6.23
C TYR A 368 17.04 9.90 4.93
N GLY A 369 17.34 11.12 4.54
CA GLY A 369 16.75 11.75 3.37
C GLY A 369 15.43 12.49 3.68
N PRO A 370 14.47 12.59 2.74
CA PRO A 370 14.49 11.94 1.42
C PRO A 370 15.52 12.54 0.44
N ILE A 371 16.05 11.70 -0.44
CA ILE A 371 16.86 12.11 -1.60
C ILE A 371 16.15 11.73 -2.89
N THR A 372 16.53 12.34 -4.02
CA THR A 372 15.90 12.00 -5.30
C THR A 372 16.31 10.60 -5.78
N GLN A 373 15.44 9.95 -6.54
CA GLN A 373 15.77 8.67 -7.19
C GLN A 373 17.04 8.79 -8.03
N ARG A 374 17.20 9.89 -8.75
CA ARG A 374 18.42 10.19 -9.51
C ARG A 374 19.66 10.17 -8.61
N GLN A 375 19.62 10.87 -7.48
CA GLN A 375 20.74 10.91 -6.53
C GLN A 375 21.05 9.51 -5.98
N PHE A 376 20.01 8.76 -5.55
CA PHE A 376 20.20 7.41 -5.05
C PHE A 376 20.82 6.49 -6.09
N LEU A 377 20.23 6.39 -7.28
CA LEU A 377 20.68 5.46 -8.31
C LEU A 377 22.07 5.80 -8.87
N LEU A 378 22.37 7.09 -9.09
CA LEU A 378 23.70 7.52 -9.51
C LEU A 378 24.75 7.18 -8.46
N SER A 379 24.49 7.48 -7.20
CA SER A 379 25.39 7.16 -6.09
C SER A 379 25.59 5.64 -5.95
N MET A 380 24.53 4.84 -6.15
CA MET A 380 24.63 3.38 -6.12
C MET A 380 25.28 2.78 -7.38
N GLY A 381 25.63 3.60 -8.39
CA GLY A 381 26.41 3.18 -9.55
C GLY A 381 25.60 2.63 -10.71
N ILE A 382 24.38 3.15 -10.94
CA ILE A 382 23.51 2.71 -12.05
C ILE A 382 24.24 2.75 -13.40
N GLU A 383 25.04 3.77 -13.68
CA GLU A 383 25.75 3.92 -14.96
C GLU A 383 26.79 2.80 -15.17
N VAL A 384 27.54 2.47 -14.12
CA VAL A 384 28.55 1.41 -14.18
C VAL A 384 27.87 0.06 -14.40
N ARG A 385 26.77 -0.20 -13.68
CA ARG A 385 26.04 -1.47 -13.81
C ARG A 385 25.39 -1.60 -15.18
N THR A 386 24.78 -0.55 -15.69
CA THR A 386 24.17 -0.50 -17.03
C THR A 386 25.19 -0.77 -18.12
N LYS A 387 26.37 -0.12 -18.07
CA LYS A 387 27.45 -0.35 -19.04
C LYS A 387 27.90 -1.82 -19.08
N ARG A 388 27.97 -2.49 -17.92
CA ARG A 388 28.32 -3.92 -17.87
C ARG A 388 27.24 -4.81 -18.50
N LEU A 389 25.97 -4.48 -18.33
CA LEU A 389 24.87 -5.24 -18.91
C LEU A 389 24.75 -4.99 -20.42
N ASN A 390 25.03 -3.78 -20.90
CA ASN A 390 24.94 -3.42 -22.33
C ASN A 390 26.00 -4.11 -23.19
N GLN A 391 27.08 -4.61 -22.61
CA GLN A 391 28.01 -5.49 -23.34
C GLN A 391 27.31 -6.77 -23.82
N SER A 392 26.13 -7.09 -23.28
CA SER A 392 25.31 -8.25 -23.65
C SER A 392 23.99 -7.88 -24.36
N SER A 393 23.53 -6.59 -24.35
CA SER A 393 22.22 -6.19 -24.94
C SER A 393 22.07 -4.65 -24.97
N SER A 394 21.81 -4.07 -26.12
CA SER A 394 21.75 -2.61 -26.36
C SER A 394 20.52 -1.88 -25.80
N SER A 395 19.51 -2.58 -25.32
CA SER A 395 18.23 -1.97 -24.89
C SER A 395 18.22 -1.44 -23.44
N THR A 396 19.27 -1.67 -22.68
CA THR A 396 19.31 -1.38 -21.24
C THR A 396 19.66 0.10 -20.94
N GLU A 397 20.31 0.79 -21.87
CA GLU A 397 20.76 2.17 -21.66
C GLU A 397 19.60 3.16 -21.62
N ASP A 398 18.68 3.10 -22.58
CA ASP A 398 17.48 3.95 -22.63
C ASP A 398 16.59 3.75 -21.39
N SER A 399 16.47 2.51 -20.93
CA SER A 399 15.72 2.15 -19.74
C SER A 399 16.32 2.78 -18.47
N SER A 400 17.62 2.72 -18.30
CA SER A 400 18.33 3.30 -17.16
C SER A 400 18.29 4.83 -17.18
N GLN A 401 18.41 5.45 -18.36
CA GLN A 401 18.29 6.91 -18.51
C GLN A 401 16.88 7.41 -18.09
N ARG A 402 15.83 6.66 -18.38
CA ARG A 402 14.48 7.00 -17.94
C ARG A 402 14.37 7.07 -16.42
N LEU A 403 15.02 6.13 -15.69
CA LEU A 403 15.00 6.09 -14.22
C LEU A 403 15.68 7.30 -13.58
N ILE A 404 16.72 7.86 -14.22
CA ILE A 404 17.50 8.98 -13.67
C ILE A 404 17.21 10.31 -14.36
N SER A 405 16.21 10.38 -15.25
CA SER A 405 15.87 11.61 -15.98
C SER A 405 15.50 12.75 -15.02
N PRO A 406 16.15 13.92 -15.11
CA PRO A 406 15.82 15.05 -14.26
C PRO A 406 14.47 15.68 -14.57
N LEU A 407 13.90 15.43 -15.75
CA LEU A 407 12.58 15.92 -16.16
C LEU A 407 11.45 14.89 -15.92
N GLY A 408 11.76 13.79 -15.24
CA GLY A 408 10.82 12.69 -15.02
C GLY A 408 11.04 11.98 -13.70
N MET A 409 11.07 10.66 -13.73
CA MET A 409 11.12 9.81 -12.54
C MET A 409 12.31 10.11 -11.63
N GLY A 410 13.46 10.53 -12.20
CA GLY A 410 14.66 10.79 -11.43
C GLY A 410 14.51 11.88 -10.37
N GLU A 411 13.72 12.92 -10.62
CA GLU A 411 13.47 14.01 -9.67
C GLU A 411 12.15 13.88 -8.93
N GLN A 412 11.14 13.27 -9.52
CA GLN A 412 9.81 13.16 -8.91
C GLN A 412 9.79 12.13 -7.78
N TYR A 413 10.46 11.00 -7.97
CA TYR A 413 10.56 9.95 -6.96
C TYR A 413 11.62 10.30 -5.92
N LYS A 414 11.29 9.95 -4.68
CA LYS A 414 12.16 10.15 -3.51
C LYS A 414 12.43 8.83 -2.82
N PHE A 415 13.60 8.71 -2.26
CA PHE A 415 14.05 7.61 -1.41
C PHE A 415 14.15 8.11 0.02
N LEU A 416 13.37 7.56 0.91
CA LEU A 416 13.50 7.69 2.35
C LEU A 416 14.11 6.41 2.89
N GLY A 417 15.33 6.49 3.42
CA GLY A 417 15.95 5.40 4.16
C GLY A 417 15.59 5.46 5.64
N PHE A 418 15.51 4.32 6.30
CA PHE A 418 15.28 4.26 7.73
C PHE A 418 15.89 3.00 8.35
N GLU A 419 16.28 3.09 9.63
CA GLU A 419 16.98 2.01 10.33
C GLU A 419 16.75 2.05 11.84
N ASN A 420 16.65 0.88 12.44
CA ASN A 420 16.84 0.68 13.86
C ASN A 420 18.03 -0.26 14.07
N SER A 421 19.09 0.25 14.69
CA SER A 421 20.27 -0.54 15.05
C SER A 421 20.27 -0.78 16.56
N PRO A 422 20.34 -2.03 17.01
CA PRO A 422 20.41 -2.36 18.43
C PRO A 422 21.57 -1.63 19.11
N GLY A 423 21.33 -1.00 20.23
CA GLY A 423 22.35 -0.28 21.03
C GLY A 423 22.56 1.18 20.68
N HIS A 424 21.85 1.77 19.71
CA HIS A 424 22.06 3.17 19.27
C HIS A 424 21.02 4.21 19.75
N LEU A 425 20.08 3.84 20.58
CA LEU A 425 19.11 4.81 21.15
C LEU A 425 19.69 5.61 22.35
N SER A 426 21.02 5.63 22.55
CA SER A 426 21.61 6.57 23.50
C SER A 426 21.66 7.95 22.85
N SER A 427 20.95 8.89 23.45
CA SER A 427 20.68 10.26 22.97
C SER A 427 21.89 11.19 22.82
N THR A 428 23.12 10.68 22.78
CA THR A 428 24.36 11.46 22.80
C THR A 428 25.29 11.27 21.61
N GLU A 429 25.01 10.30 20.72
CA GLU A 429 25.83 10.11 19.52
C GLU A 429 25.24 10.86 18.31
N ALA A 430 26.11 11.46 17.49
CA ALA A 430 25.72 12.08 16.24
C ALA A 430 25.07 11.05 15.30
N PRO A 431 24.05 11.43 14.50
CA PRO A 431 23.41 10.53 13.56
C PRO A 431 24.47 9.87 12.65
N ARG A 432 24.44 8.54 12.52
CA ARG A 432 25.33 7.86 11.57
C ARG A 432 25.07 8.34 10.16
N GLU A 433 26.12 8.66 9.44
CA GLU A 433 26.04 8.89 8.01
C GLU A 433 25.78 7.56 7.30
N VAL A 434 24.64 7.44 6.60
CA VAL A 434 24.28 6.26 5.81
C VAL A 434 24.34 6.61 4.34
N TYR A 435 25.28 5.99 3.63
CA TYR A 435 25.35 6.15 2.17
C TYR A 435 24.13 5.54 1.47
N PRO A 436 23.52 6.22 0.46
CA PRO A 436 23.93 7.49 -0.15
C PRO A 436 23.21 8.74 0.42
N PHE A 437 22.63 8.66 1.59
CA PHE A 437 21.88 9.76 2.24
C PHE A 437 22.75 10.81 2.91
N ILE A 438 24.04 10.80 2.63
CA ILE A 438 25.01 11.76 3.17
C ILE A 438 24.75 13.13 2.54
N ALA A 439 24.62 14.18 3.36
CA ALA A 439 24.58 15.53 2.85
C ALA A 439 25.82 15.76 1.98
N ALA A 440 25.64 16.23 0.73
CA ALA A 440 26.74 16.62 -0.10
C ALA A 440 27.59 17.63 0.69
N LYS A 441 28.80 17.24 1.10
CA LYS A 441 29.77 18.21 1.62
C LYS A 441 29.98 19.18 0.45
N GLY A 442 29.48 20.41 0.62
CA GLY A 442 29.66 21.44 -0.37
C GLY A 442 31.14 21.57 -0.76
N PRO A 443 31.42 22.03 -1.99
CA PRO A 443 32.77 22.20 -2.47
C PRO A 443 33.59 23.15 -1.61
#